data_07128ee7ddcd8ed5f5b0d49d3b7535f1
#
_entry.id   07128ee7ddcd8ed5f5b0d49d3b7535f1
#
_cell.length_a   1.000
_cell.length_b   1.000
_cell.length_c   1.000
_cell.angle_alpha   90.00
_cell.angle_beta   90.00
_cell.angle_gamma   90.00
#
_symmetry.space_group_name_H-M   'P 1'
#
loop_
_entity.id
_entity.type
_entity.pdbx_description
1 polymer ?
#
loop_
_entity_poly.entity_id
_entity_poly.type
_entity_poly.pdbx_seq_one_letter_code
_entity_poly.pdbx_strand_id
1 'polypeptide(L)'
;MSKSPYVSFVTTGRNDGYTAGYETRVGRATLCLARQLERARLNAEIVVCEWNPPADRPLLANVLKLPERMEHVSIRFIIVPAEYHRRLKGSEHRNIHVGEASNVAIRRARGRFITVRASDSFFSSDVIGKIAL
;
A
#
# COMPACT_ATOMS: atom_id res chain seq x y z
N MET A 1 -24.35 -3.70 2.48
CA MET A 1 -23.28 -2.90 3.14
C MET A 1 -22.05 -3.75 3.35
N SER A 2 -20.91 -3.30 2.89
CA SER A 2 -19.66 -3.98 3.21
C SER A 2 -19.31 -3.70 4.69
N LYS A 3 -18.97 -4.75 5.40
CA LYS A 3 -18.52 -4.65 6.78
C LYS A 3 -17.16 -3.94 6.80
N SER A 4 -16.95 -3.00 7.73
CA SER A 4 -15.64 -2.32 7.89
C SER A 4 -14.52 -3.35 8.08
N PRO A 5 -13.35 -3.12 7.49
CA PRO A 5 -12.22 -4.03 7.67
C PRO A 5 -11.81 -4.14 9.13
N TYR A 6 -11.37 -5.34 9.51
CA TYR A 6 -10.79 -5.55 10.84
C TYR A 6 -9.40 -4.91 10.92
N VAL A 7 -8.61 -5.04 9.86
CA VAL A 7 -7.25 -4.49 9.81
C VAL A 7 -6.96 -3.84 8.46
N SER A 8 -6.23 -2.73 8.50
CA SER A 8 -5.68 -2.06 7.33
C SER A 8 -4.17 -2.19 7.32
N PHE A 9 -3.63 -2.73 6.24
CA PHE A 9 -2.18 -2.75 5.98
C PHE A 9 -1.86 -1.56 5.10
N VAL A 10 -1.15 -0.58 5.64
CA VAL A 10 -0.86 0.66 4.92
C VAL A 10 0.62 0.75 4.55
N THR A 11 0.89 1.28 3.38
CA THR A 11 2.25 1.51 2.90
C THR A 11 2.30 2.72 1.98
N THR A 12 3.52 3.10 1.64
CA THR A 12 3.80 4.17 0.67
C THR A 12 4.61 3.60 -0.48
N GLY A 13 4.52 4.22 -1.64
CA GLY A 13 5.31 3.79 -2.78
C GLY A 13 5.42 4.89 -3.83
N ARG A 14 6.42 4.73 -4.68
CA ARG A 14 6.65 5.60 -5.83
C ARG A 14 7.39 4.82 -6.91
N ASN A 15 6.83 4.79 -8.11
CA ASN A 15 7.44 4.10 -9.23
C ASN A 15 8.44 5.01 -9.93
N ASP A 16 9.60 5.21 -9.33
CA ASP A 16 10.62 6.12 -9.86
C ASP A 16 11.91 5.40 -10.33
N GLY A 17 11.93 4.08 -10.26
CA GLY A 17 13.08 3.29 -10.71
C GLY A 17 14.33 3.47 -9.85
N TYR A 18 14.19 3.93 -8.60
CA TYR A 18 15.35 4.14 -7.71
C TYR A 18 16.15 2.85 -7.47
N THR A 19 15.53 1.70 -7.66
CA THR A 19 16.18 0.39 -7.59
C THR A 19 15.56 -0.57 -8.59
N ALA A 20 16.40 -1.40 -9.22
CA ALA A 20 15.96 -2.38 -10.20
C ALA A 20 14.98 -3.38 -9.58
N GLY A 21 13.90 -3.68 -10.30
CA GLY A 21 12.90 -4.66 -9.89
C GLY A 21 11.95 -4.20 -8.78
N TYR A 22 11.93 -2.93 -8.44
CA TYR A 22 11.06 -2.40 -7.39
C TYR A 22 9.59 -2.76 -7.62
N GLU A 23 9.05 -2.50 -8.81
CA GLU A 23 7.66 -2.81 -9.17
C GLU A 23 7.35 -4.29 -8.97
N THR A 24 8.27 -5.17 -9.39
CA THR A 24 8.11 -6.62 -9.24
C THR A 24 8.07 -7.03 -7.78
N ARG A 25 8.96 -6.46 -6.96
CA ARG A 25 8.99 -6.77 -5.52
C ARG A 25 7.73 -6.27 -4.82
N VAL A 26 7.31 -5.05 -5.09
CA VAL A 26 6.08 -4.48 -4.52
C VAL A 26 4.86 -5.29 -4.95
N GLY A 27 4.78 -5.65 -6.22
CA GLY A 27 3.68 -6.46 -6.75
C GLY A 27 3.61 -7.83 -6.10
N ARG A 28 4.74 -8.52 -5.98
CA ARG A 28 4.82 -9.84 -5.33
C ARG A 28 4.47 -9.78 -3.84
N ALA A 29 5.01 -8.80 -3.13
CA ALA A 29 4.72 -8.64 -1.70
C ALA A 29 3.25 -8.33 -1.46
N THR A 30 2.67 -7.44 -2.25
CA THR A 30 1.26 -7.06 -2.14
C THR A 30 0.34 -8.24 -2.49
N LEU A 31 0.63 -8.96 -3.57
CA LEU A 31 -0.15 -10.12 -3.96
C LEU A 31 -0.07 -11.24 -2.93
N CYS A 32 1.12 -11.50 -2.39
CA CYS A 32 1.32 -12.51 -1.35
C CYS A 32 0.49 -12.17 -0.11
N LEU A 33 0.56 -10.93 0.36
CA LEU A 33 -0.23 -10.47 1.50
C LEU A 33 -1.73 -10.62 1.23
N ALA A 34 -2.20 -10.16 0.08
CA ALA A 34 -3.60 -10.24 -0.29
C ALA A 34 -4.11 -11.71 -0.26
N ARG A 35 -3.33 -12.62 -0.83
CA ARG A 35 -3.66 -14.06 -0.83
C ARG A 35 -3.65 -14.68 0.55
N GLN A 36 -2.70 -14.30 1.40
CA GLN A 36 -2.65 -14.79 2.79
C GLN A 36 -3.87 -14.33 3.57
N LEU A 37 -4.25 -13.07 3.44
CA LEU A 37 -5.43 -12.51 4.10
C LEU A 37 -6.72 -13.16 3.60
N GLU A 38 -6.82 -13.39 2.30
CA GLU A 38 -7.99 -14.04 1.69
C GLU A 38 -8.14 -15.48 2.16
N ARG A 39 -7.04 -16.25 2.22
CA ARG A 39 -7.05 -17.62 2.76
C ARG A 39 -7.46 -17.66 4.21
N ALA A 40 -7.05 -16.67 5.00
CA ALA A 40 -7.42 -16.56 6.41
C ALA A 40 -8.86 -16.07 6.59
N ARG A 41 -9.57 -15.74 5.51
CA ARG A 41 -10.91 -15.14 5.53
C ARG A 41 -10.98 -13.91 6.43
N LEU A 42 -9.89 -13.15 6.47
CA LEU A 42 -9.78 -11.95 7.28
C LEU A 42 -10.29 -10.76 6.49
N ASN A 43 -11.32 -10.11 6.98
CA ASN A 43 -11.82 -8.88 6.38
C ASN A 43 -10.77 -7.78 6.58
N ALA A 44 -10.03 -7.49 5.53
CA ALA A 44 -8.88 -6.59 5.56
C ALA A 44 -8.82 -5.70 4.33
N GLU A 45 -8.07 -4.63 4.44
CA GLU A 45 -7.71 -3.82 3.28
C GLU A 45 -6.21 -3.58 3.23
N ILE A 46 -5.71 -3.42 2.02
CA ILE A 46 -4.34 -2.97 1.75
C ILE A 46 -4.45 -1.58 1.14
N VAL A 47 -3.84 -0.60 1.78
CA VAL A 47 -3.88 0.80 1.32
C VAL A 47 -2.48 1.24 0.94
N VAL A 48 -2.31 1.67 -0.29
CA VAL A 48 -1.03 2.16 -0.82
C VAL A 48 -1.16 3.64 -1.12
N CYS A 49 -0.36 4.46 -0.45
CA CYS A 49 -0.22 5.86 -0.81
C CYS A 49 0.88 6.00 -1.86
N GLU A 50 0.48 6.25 -3.08
CA GLU A 50 1.38 6.58 -4.18
C GLU A 50 1.71 8.07 -4.12
N TRP A 51 2.88 8.38 -3.58
CA TRP A 51 3.29 9.75 -3.34
C TRP A 51 4.11 10.31 -4.49
N ASN A 52 3.73 11.49 -4.99
CA ASN A 52 4.51 12.23 -5.99
C ASN A 52 4.92 11.35 -7.19
N PRO A 53 3.97 10.70 -7.86
CA PRO A 53 4.32 9.81 -8.97
C PRO A 53 5.01 10.59 -10.10
N PRO A 54 6.10 10.02 -10.67
CA PRO A 54 6.79 10.66 -11.80
C PRO A 54 5.86 10.79 -13.01
N ALA A 55 5.97 11.91 -13.73
CA ALA A 55 5.13 12.15 -14.92
C ALA A 55 5.46 11.20 -16.08
N ASP A 56 6.70 10.69 -16.14
CA ASP A 56 7.22 9.84 -17.22
C ASP A 56 7.12 8.34 -16.96
N ARG A 57 6.45 7.95 -15.89
CA ARG A 57 6.27 6.55 -15.51
C ARG A 57 4.81 6.26 -15.16
N PRO A 58 4.33 5.03 -15.42
CA PRO A 58 2.99 4.65 -15.00
C PRO A 58 2.85 4.58 -13.49
N LEU A 59 1.64 4.78 -13.01
CA LEU A 59 1.31 4.61 -11.60
C LEU A 59 1.48 3.15 -11.17
N LEU A 60 1.87 2.93 -9.93
CA LEU A 60 1.89 1.59 -9.34
C LEU A 60 0.51 0.94 -9.44
N ALA A 61 -0.54 1.71 -9.22
CA ALA A 61 -1.92 1.24 -9.37
C ALA A 61 -2.21 0.61 -10.73
N ASN A 62 -1.50 1.04 -11.78
CA ASN A 62 -1.72 0.57 -13.15
C ASN A 62 -0.76 -0.55 -13.56
N VAL A 63 0.41 -0.65 -12.92
CA VAL A 63 1.42 -1.66 -13.32
C VAL A 63 1.41 -2.90 -12.45
N LEU A 64 0.94 -2.80 -11.21
CA LEU A 64 0.86 -3.96 -10.32
C LEU A 64 -0.29 -4.86 -10.77
N LYS A 65 0.04 -6.13 -11.03
CA LYS A 65 -0.94 -7.14 -11.42
C LYS A 65 -1.60 -7.73 -10.18
N LEU A 66 -2.65 -7.10 -9.74
CA LEU A 66 -3.39 -7.47 -8.53
C LEU A 66 -4.79 -7.98 -8.89
N PRO A 67 -5.39 -8.87 -8.09
CA PRO A 67 -6.76 -9.32 -8.33
C PRO A 67 -7.74 -8.16 -8.26
N GLU A 68 -8.65 -8.08 -9.23
CA GLU A 68 -9.68 -7.04 -9.25
C GLU A 68 -10.74 -7.23 -8.18
N ARG A 69 -11.04 -8.48 -7.85
CA ARG A 69 -12.06 -8.84 -6.87
C ARG A 69 -11.58 -9.95 -5.96
N MET A 70 -11.79 -9.74 -4.67
CA MET A 70 -11.56 -10.72 -3.62
C MET A 70 -12.76 -10.69 -2.67
N GLU A 71 -13.01 -11.79 -2.00
CA GLU A 71 -14.17 -11.91 -1.11
C GLU A 71 -13.97 -11.15 0.21
N HIS A 72 -12.76 -11.23 0.77
CA HIS A 72 -12.46 -10.69 2.09
C HIS A 72 -11.53 -9.48 2.08
N VAL A 73 -10.77 -9.29 1.01
CA VAL A 73 -9.69 -8.30 0.94
C VAL A 73 -9.99 -7.26 -0.14
N SER A 74 -9.78 -5.99 0.19
CA SER A 74 -9.77 -4.91 -0.79
C SER A 74 -8.39 -4.26 -0.87
N ILE A 75 -8.03 -3.77 -2.05
CA ILE A 75 -6.77 -3.07 -2.27
C ILE A 75 -7.10 -1.69 -2.84
N ARG A 76 -6.61 -0.65 -2.18
CA ARG A 76 -6.86 0.73 -2.58
C ARG A 76 -5.55 1.48 -2.76
N PHE A 77 -5.52 2.31 -3.80
CA PHE A 77 -4.42 3.24 -4.06
C PHE A 77 -4.90 4.66 -3.86
N ILE A 78 -4.11 5.44 -3.12
CA ILE A 78 -4.36 6.85 -2.89
C ILE A 78 -3.22 7.60 -3.56
N ILE A 79 -3.55 8.39 -4.57
CA ILE A 79 -2.54 9.12 -5.34
C ILE A 79 -2.40 10.52 -4.78
N VAL A 80 -1.18 10.87 -4.37
CA VAL A 80 -0.86 12.24 -3.94
C VAL A 80 -0.03 12.90 -5.04
N PRO A 81 -0.60 13.84 -5.79
CA PRO A 81 0.08 14.49 -6.91
C PRO A 81 1.31 15.29 -6.49
N ALA A 82 2.21 15.49 -7.45
CA ALA A 82 3.45 16.23 -7.27
C ALA A 82 3.25 17.66 -6.70
N GLU A 83 2.12 18.29 -6.97
CA GLU A 83 1.82 19.63 -6.46
C GLU A 83 1.81 19.70 -4.93
N TYR A 84 1.31 18.66 -4.27
CA TYR A 84 1.31 18.57 -2.80
C TYR A 84 2.71 18.32 -2.25
N HIS A 85 3.47 17.47 -2.94
CA HIS A 85 4.86 17.20 -2.57
C HIS A 85 5.69 18.48 -2.58
N ARG A 86 5.53 19.31 -3.63
CA ARG A 86 6.29 20.56 -3.78
C ARG A 86 6.01 21.59 -2.69
N ARG A 87 4.87 21.50 -1.98
CA ARG A 87 4.53 22.40 -0.87
C ARG A 87 5.28 22.09 0.41
N LEU A 88 5.90 20.92 0.51
CA LEU A 88 6.58 20.51 1.72
C LEU A 88 8.04 20.98 1.72
N LYS A 89 8.52 21.37 2.90
CA LYS A 89 9.90 21.78 3.10
C LYS A 89 10.84 20.60 2.78
N GLY A 90 11.89 20.87 2.01
CA GLY A 90 12.87 19.87 1.63
C GLY A 90 12.47 19.02 0.43
N SER A 91 11.36 19.35 -0.24
CA SER A 91 10.89 18.59 -1.40
C SER A 91 11.87 18.60 -2.58
N GLU A 92 12.71 19.62 -2.69
CA GLU A 92 13.75 19.72 -3.70
C GLU A 92 14.89 18.70 -3.50
N HIS A 93 15.02 18.14 -2.30
CA HIS A 93 16.06 17.16 -1.95
C HIS A 93 15.53 15.73 -1.84
N ARG A 94 14.22 15.53 -1.96
CA ARG A 94 13.57 14.23 -1.77
C ARG A 94 12.48 14.01 -2.81
N ASN A 95 12.33 12.78 -3.23
CA ASN A 95 11.23 12.39 -4.11
C ASN A 95 10.01 11.91 -3.33
N ILE A 96 10.18 11.52 -2.08
CA ILE A 96 9.10 11.02 -1.24
C ILE A 96 9.27 11.52 0.20
N HIS A 97 8.16 11.92 0.80
CA HIS A 97 8.07 12.19 2.24
C HIS A 97 7.31 11.02 2.88
N VAL A 98 8.06 10.01 3.34
CA VAL A 98 7.50 8.75 3.84
C VAL A 98 6.56 8.98 5.02
N GLY A 99 6.92 9.88 5.94
CA GLY A 99 6.08 10.19 7.09
C GLY A 99 4.72 10.76 6.70
N GLU A 100 4.72 11.77 5.84
CA GLU A 100 3.50 12.41 5.36
C GLU A 100 2.67 11.46 4.50
N ALA A 101 3.32 10.67 3.64
CA ALA A 101 2.65 9.67 2.83
C ALA A 101 2.00 8.58 3.69
N SER A 102 2.69 8.13 4.73
CA SER A 102 2.14 7.19 5.71
C SER A 102 0.94 7.77 6.43
N ASN A 103 1.00 9.03 6.84
CA ASN A 103 -0.12 9.73 7.48
C ASN A 103 -1.34 9.83 6.56
N VAL A 104 -1.13 10.05 5.28
CA VAL A 104 -2.23 10.05 4.29
C VAL A 104 -2.91 8.68 4.24
N ALA A 105 -2.12 7.61 4.16
CA ALA A 105 -2.65 6.25 4.13
C ALA A 105 -3.39 5.90 5.44
N ILE A 106 -2.80 6.23 6.59
CA ILE A 106 -3.39 5.98 7.91
C ILE A 106 -4.73 6.69 8.06
N ARG A 107 -4.79 7.97 7.69
CA ARG A 107 -6.03 8.77 7.80
C ARG A 107 -7.17 8.24 6.93
N ARG A 108 -6.85 7.56 5.84
CA ARG A 108 -7.84 7.01 4.92
C ARG A 108 -8.10 5.52 5.13
N ALA A 109 -7.36 4.90 6.03
CA ALA A 109 -7.60 3.52 6.43
C ALA A 109 -8.94 3.40 7.15
N ARG A 110 -9.65 2.31 6.88
CA ARG A 110 -10.99 2.04 7.39
C ARG A 110 -11.02 0.94 8.44
N GLY A 111 -9.88 0.27 8.63
CA GLY A 111 -9.77 -0.84 9.56
C GLY A 111 -9.82 -0.42 11.01
N ARG A 112 -10.31 -1.32 11.83
CA ARG A 112 -10.30 -1.15 13.29
C ARG A 112 -8.86 -1.07 13.82
N PHE A 113 -7.96 -1.82 13.23
CA PHE A 113 -6.52 -1.79 13.51
C PHE A 113 -5.76 -1.39 12.25
N ILE A 114 -4.65 -0.71 12.42
CA ILE A 114 -3.83 -0.24 11.31
C ILE A 114 -2.40 -0.71 11.55
N THR A 115 -1.80 -1.32 10.54
CA THR A 115 -0.40 -1.68 10.55
C THR A 115 0.32 -1.02 9.38
N VAL A 116 1.44 -0.37 9.67
CA VAL A 116 2.29 0.26 8.65
C VAL A 116 3.37 -0.74 8.24
N ARG A 117 3.60 -0.88 6.94
CA ARG A 117 4.59 -1.80 6.40
C ARG A 117 5.42 -1.16 5.29
N ALA A 118 6.60 -1.69 5.05
CA ALA A 118 7.36 -1.36 3.84
C ALA A 118 6.65 -1.98 2.62
N SER A 119 6.70 -1.30 1.48
CA SER A 119 5.93 -1.69 0.28
C SER A 119 6.31 -3.07 -0.29
N ASP A 120 7.53 -3.53 -0.03
CA ASP A 120 8.06 -4.80 -0.52
C ASP A 120 8.32 -5.82 0.61
N SER A 121 7.76 -5.61 1.79
CA SER A 121 7.90 -6.54 2.91
C SER A 121 6.91 -7.70 2.81
N PHE A 122 7.33 -8.86 3.32
CA PHE A 122 6.52 -10.08 3.39
C PHE A 122 6.21 -10.41 4.84
N PHE A 123 5.03 -10.96 5.06
CA PHE A 123 4.61 -11.46 6.37
C PHE A 123 4.63 -13.00 6.34
N SER A 124 5.02 -13.62 7.45
CA SER A 124 4.90 -15.06 7.59
C SER A 124 3.43 -15.45 7.75
N SER A 125 3.11 -16.68 7.38
CA SER A 125 1.75 -17.23 7.58
C SER A 125 1.38 -17.26 9.06
N ASP A 126 2.35 -17.48 9.95
CA ASP A 126 2.12 -17.47 11.41
C ASP A 126 1.66 -16.11 11.91
N VAL A 127 2.28 -15.03 11.42
CA VAL A 127 1.90 -13.66 11.79
C VAL A 127 0.47 -13.37 11.32
N ILE A 128 0.15 -13.70 10.08
CA ILE A 128 -1.20 -13.50 9.54
C ILE A 128 -2.22 -14.34 10.34
N GLY A 129 -1.89 -15.58 10.65
CA GLY A 129 -2.75 -16.45 11.46
C GLY A 129 -3.04 -15.86 12.85
N LYS A 130 -2.05 -15.25 13.50
CA LYS A 130 -2.22 -14.59 14.80
C LYS A 130 -3.09 -13.35 14.71
N ILE A 131 -2.97 -12.57 13.65
CA ILE A 131 -3.83 -11.40 13.43
C ILE A 131 -5.28 -11.83 13.21
N ALA A 132 -5.50 -12.96 12.53
CA ALA A 132 -6.83 -13.49 12.20
C ALA A 132 -7.55 -14.11 13.39
N LEU A 133 -6.86 -14.41 14.48
CA LEU A 133 -7.50 -14.91 15.70
C LEU A 133 -8.29 -13.79 16.40
#